data_b05096d9d49556519086956ff4d552b0
#
_entry.id   b05096d9d49556519086956ff4d552b0
#
_cell.length_a   1.000
_cell.length_b   1.000
_cell.length_c   1.000
_cell.angle_alpha   90.00
_cell.angle_beta   90.00
_cell.angle_gamma   90.00
#
_symmetry.space_group_name_H-M   'P 1'
#
loop_
_entity.id
_entity.type
_entity.pdbx_description
1 polymer ?
#
loop_
_entity_poly.entity_id
_entity_poly.type
_entity_poly.pdbx_seq_one_letter_code
_entity_poly.pdbx_strand_id
1 'polypeptide(L)'
;MANNSKNFTKIGIFYDGNFFLHVSNYYQYYHARKSRISISGLHEYIRHRVANEEDTDVRYCHIVDAHYFRGRLRAQDAEQRDLLLKERLFDEVLMREGVTTHYLPLGPDGEKGIDVWLALEAYELAIYKQFDVLVLVACDGDFRPLLRKLNTVGTRVMLLARDFEYTDRHNLPKLTRTAQVLLDEATYPVLMHQIIDDRSTRNDQQINNLFLYPKDEQAILSNFSAYNPPTIPLTPPPQVTVNAENRSEGIIQSLKEGGFGFITPNDDMENIFFHFSEVKNRNFSALRLGDKVSYILGRNEKGFCATGNMAISPEPNGNHGSMGVGGIPAPIAD
;
A
#
# COMPACT_ATOMS: atom_id res chain seq x y z
N MET A 1 -39.81 5.03 -39.01
CA MET A 1 -38.79 3.99 -38.75
C MET A 1 -37.76 4.62 -37.81
N ALA A 2 -37.88 4.34 -36.53
CA ALA A 2 -36.92 4.83 -35.56
C ALA A 2 -35.56 4.18 -35.83
N ASN A 3 -34.58 5.00 -36.12
CA ASN A 3 -33.19 4.58 -36.29
C ASN A 3 -32.72 4.08 -34.92
N ASN A 4 -32.83 2.78 -34.68
CA ASN A 4 -32.36 2.12 -33.47
C ASN A 4 -30.84 2.02 -33.58
N SER A 5 -30.14 3.16 -33.51
CA SER A 5 -28.71 3.15 -33.30
C SER A 5 -28.52 2.54 -31.90
N LYS A 6 -28.06 1.30 -31.87
CA LYS A 6 -27.70 0.60 -30.65
C LYS A 6 -26.56 1.39 -29.98
N ASN A 7 -26.94 2.29 -29.09
CA ASN A 7 -25.96 3.07 -28.34
C ASN A 7 -25.32 2.16 -27.27
N PHE A 8 -24.02 2.16 -27.21
CA PHE A 8 -23.29 1.50 -26.13
C PHE A 8 -23.52 2.28 -24.84
N THR A 9 -23.81 1.55 -23.77
CA THR A 9 -23.89 2.11 -22.42
C THR A 9 -22.47 2.17 -21.84
N LYS A 10 -21.94 3.38 -21.65
CA LYS A 10 -20.61 3.64 -21.11
C LYS A 10 -20.66 3.66 -19.59
N ILE A 11 -19.92 2.75 -18.97
CA ILE A 11 -19.82 2.61 -17.52
C ILE A 11 -18.45 3.09 -17.03
N GLY A 12 -18.43 4.06 -16.09
CA GLY A 12 -17.25 4.41 -15.30
C GLY A 12 -17.35 3.82 -13.91
N ILE A 13 -16.28 3.20 -13.37
CA ILE A 13 -16.30 2.62 -12.02
C ILE A 13 -15.28 3.36 -11.15
N PHE A 14 -15.71 3.81 -9.96
CA PHE A 14 -14.89 4.51 -9.01
C PHE A 14 -14.95 3.82 -7.64
N TYR A 15 -13.79 3.37 -7.18
CA TYR A 15 -13.65 2.67 -5.92
C TYR A 15 -13.08 3.59 -4.84
N ASP A 16 -13.82 3.78 -3.76
CA ASP A 16 -13.21 4.10 -2.48
C ASP A 16 -12.43 2.87 -2.02
N GLY A 17 -11.11 2.93 -2.16
CA GLY A 17 -10.24 1.78 -1.93
C GLY A 17 -10.17 1.36 -0.48
N ASN A 18 -10.36 2.28 0.45
CA ASN A 18 -10.42 1.95 1.87
C ASN A 18 -11.69 1.16 2.19
N PHE A 19 -12.84 1.65 1.75
CA PHE A 19 -14.10 0.93 1.87
C PHE A 19 -14.06 -0.43 1.20
N PHE A 20 -13.61 -0.51 -0.06
CA PHE A 20 -13.50 -1.78 -0.80
C PHE A 20 -12.62 -2.81 -0.07
N LEU A 21 -11.48 -2.38 0.48
CA LEU A 21 -10.60 -3.26 1.22
C LEU A 21 -11.26 -3.78 2.51
N HIS A 22 -11.97 -2.90 3.23
CA HIS A 22 -12.71 -3.28 4.43
C HIS A 22 -13.78 -4.33 4.12
N VAL A 23 -14.55 -4.14 3.05
CA VAL A 23 -15.55 -5.10 2.57
C VAL A 23 -14.89 -6.44 2.18
N SER A 24 -13.82 -6.41 1.38
CA SER A 24 -13.10 -7.62 0.95
C SER A 24 -12.50 -8.39 2.14
N ASN A 25 -11.94 -7.68 3.13
CA ASN A 25 -11.44 -8.28 4.37
C ASN A 25 -12.57 -8.87 5.22
N TYR A 26 -13.72 -8.21 5.31
CA TYR A 26 -14.88 -8.75 6.00
C TYR A 26 -15.27 -10.12 5.44
N TYR A 27 -15.41 -10.25 4.12
CA TYR A 27 -15.73 -11.51 3.46
C TYR A 27 -14.66 -12.58 3.67
N GLN A 28 -13.40 -12.23 3.62
CA GLN A 28 -12.29 -13.16 3.80
C GLN A 28 -12.22 -13.70 5.22
N TYR A 29 -12.37 -12.85 6.23
CA TYR A 29 -12.02 -13.21 7.60
C TYR A 29 -13.24 -13.48 8.50
N TYR A 30 -14.36 -12.82 8.27
CA TYR A 30 -15.51 -12.84 9.19
C TYR A 30 -16.75 -13.50 8.59
N HIS A 31 -16.96 -13.34 7.29
CA HIS A 31 -18.12 -13.87 6.60
C HIS A 31 -18.00 -15.39 6.32
N ALA A 32 -19.15 -16.09 6.19
CA ALA A 32 -19.20 -17.53 5.92
C ALA A 32 -18.55 -17.95 4.59
N ARG A 33 -18.45 -17.07 3.60
CA ARG A 33 -17.84 -17.35 2.30
C ARG A 33 -16.32 -17.54 2.34
N LYS A 34 -15.64 -16.97 3.33
CA LYS A 34 -14.19 -17.10 3.55
C LYS A 34 -13.36 -16.85 2.26
N SER A 35 -13.76 -15.90 1.46
CA SER A 35 -13.09 -15.57 0.19
C SER A 35 -13.11 -14.07 -0.07
N ARG A 36 -12.11 -13.56 -0.77
CA ARG A 36 -12.00 -12.16 -1.18
C ARG A 36 -12.91 -11.85 -2.37
N ILE A 37 -13.26 -10.58 -2.51
CA ILE A 37 -13.98 -10.11 -3.68
C ILE A 37 -13.04 -10.15 -4.91
N SER A 38 -13.53 -10.71 -6.00
CA SER A 38 -12.90 -10.71 -7.32
C SER A 38 -13.21 -9.39 -8.04
N ILE A 39 -12.20 -8.66 -8.49
CA ILE A 39 -12.39 -7.44 -9.29
C ILE A 39 -13.06 -7.80 -10.61
N SER A 40 -12.56 -8.85 -11.30
CA SER A 40 -13.15 -9.34 -12.55
C SER A 40 -14.62 -9.74 -12.39
N GLY A 41 -14.91 -10.54 -11.34
CA GLY A 41 -16.29 -10.93 -11.04
C GLY A 41 -17.20 -9.76 -10.68
N LEU A 42 -16.68 -8.76 -9.98
CA LEU A 42 -17.42 -7.53 -9.67
C LEU A 42 -17.70 -6.71 -10.94
N HIS A 43 -16.74 -6.58 -11.85
CA HIS A 43 -16.92 -5.91 -13.14
C HIS A 43 -18.01 -6.59 -13.98
N GLU A 44 -18.01 -7.92 -14.04
CA GLU A 44 -19.04 -8.66 -14.77
C GLU A 44 -20.41 -8.50 -14.10
N TYR A 45 -20.50 -8.58 -12.79
CA TYR A 45 -21.74 -8.30 -12.05
C TYR A 45 -22.27 -6.88 -12.34
N ILE A 46 -21.40 -5.87 -12.32
CA ILE A 46 -21.76 -4.48 -12.62
C ILE A 46 -22.37 -4.36 -14.02
N ARG A 47 -21.74 -4.98 -15.03
CA ARG A 47 -22.23 -4.95 -16.41
C ARG A 47 -23.66 -5.52 -16.51
N HIS A 48 -23.88 -6.67 -15.89
CA HIS A 48 -25.21 -7.29 -15.86
C HIS A 48 -26.22 -6.45 -15.08
N ARG A 49 -25.80 -5.86 -13.95
CA ARG A 49 -26.70 -5.03 -13.15
C ARG A 49 -27.08 -3.75 -13.88
N VAL A 50 -26.13 -3.09 -14.51
CA VAL A 50 -26.39 -1.90 -15.34
C VAL A 50 -27.32 -2.27 -16.52
N ALA A 51 -27.08 -3.39 -17.19
CA ALA A 51 -27.94 -3.84 -18.29
C ALA A 51 -29.40 -4.02 -17.85
N ASN A 52 -29.62 -4.57 -16.66
CA ASN A 52 -30.95 -4.74 -16.09
C ASN A 52 -31.62 -3.40 -15.72
N GLU A 53 -30.85 -2.46 -15.13
CA GLU A 53 -31.40 -1.14 -14.74
C GLU A 53 -31.68 -0.24 -15.95
N GLU A 54 -30.90 -0.39 -17.02
CA GLU A 54 -31.02 0.40 -18.25
C GLU A 54 -31.92 -0.27 -19.32
N ASP A 55 -32.55 -1.42 -19.00
CA ASP A 55 -33.36 -2.23 -19.92
C ASP A 55 -32.64 -2.48 -21.27
N THR A 56 -31.38 -2.86 -21.21
CA THR A 56 -30.52 -3.09 -22.38
C THR A 56 -29.82 -4.45 -22.31
N ASP A 57 -29.25 -4.88 -23.44
CA ASP A 57 -28.46 -6.11 -23.47
C ASP A 57 -27.06 -5.88 -22.90
N VAL A 58 -26.57 -6.80 -22.06
CA VAL A 58 -25.25 -6.74 -21.44
C VAL A 58 -24.12 -6.59 -22.44
N ARG A 59 -24.32 -7.06 -23.69
CA ARG A 59 -23.35 -6.91 -24.80
C ARG A 59 -23.12 -5.45 -25.18
N TYR A 60 -24.04 -4.54 -24.85
CA TYR A 60 -23.90 -3.11 -25.09
C TYR A 60 -23.41 -2.33 -23.86
N CYS A 61 -23.26 -2.98 -22.72
CA CYS A 61 -22.72 -2.38 -21.50
C CYS A 61 -21.19 -2.54 -21.43
N HIS A 62 -20.45 -1.45 -21.57
CA HIS A 62 -19.00 -1.45 -21.59
C HIS A 62 -18.44 -0.63 -20.43
N ILE A 63 -17.60 -1.25 -19.63
CA ILE A 63 -16.74 -0.54 -18.67
C ILE A 63 -15.67 0.15 -19.48
N VAL A 64 -15.78 1.45 -19.64
CA VAL A 64 -14.85 2.27 -20.42
C VAL A 64 -13.75 2.87 -19.57
N ASP A 65 -13.94 2.85 -18.25
CA ASP A 65 -12.98 3.35 -17.28
C ASP A 65 -13.21 2.75 -15.91
N ALA A 66 -12.13 2.53 -15.15
CA ALA A 66 -12.21 2.07 -13.77
C ALA A 66 -11.06 2.67 -12.96
N HIS A 67 -11.34 3.22 -11.78
CA HIS A 67 -10.39 3.97 -10.96
C HIS A 67 -10.47 3.54 -9.49
N TYR A 68 -9.32 3.31 -8.88
CA TYR A 68 -9.19 2.89 -7.49
C TYR A 68 -8.39 3.93 -6.70
N PHE A 69 -8.98 4.52 -5.66
CA PHE A 69 -8.41 5.60 -4.86
C PHE A 69 -8.13 5.12 -3.44
N ARG A 70 -6.91 5.31 -2.95
CA ARG A 70 -6.55 4.90 -1.59
C ARG A 70 -5.32 5.62 -1.05
N GLY A 71 -5.31 5.87 0.26
CA GLY A 71 -4.09 6.20 1.00
C GLY A 71 -3.16 5.00 1.09
N ARG A 72 -1.86 5.23 0.88
CA ARG A 72 -0.83 4.19 0.85
C ARG A 72 0.25 4.44 1.88
N LEU A 73 0.65 3.40 2.59
CA LEU A 73 1.82 3.44 3.46
C LEU A 73 3.08 3.74 2.64
N ARG A 74 4.03 4.45 3.24
CA ARG A 74 5.38 4.56 2.66
C ARG A 74 6.02 3.17 2.59
N ALA A 75 6.90 2.95 1.63
CA ALA A 75 7.47 1.62 1.39
C ALA A 75 8.12 1.01 2.64
N GLN A 76 8.84 1.81 3.43
CA GLN A 76 9.45 1.37 4.69
C GLN A 76 8.42 0.93 5.74
N ASP A 77 7.32 1.69 5.89
CA ASP A 77 6.26 1.36 6.84
C ASP A 77 5.48 0.12 6.40
N ALA A 78 5.27 -0.04 5.10
CA ALA A 78 4.61 -1.21 4.52
C ALA A 78 5.47 -2.49 4.66
N GLU A 79 6.79 -2.37 4.50
CA GLU A 79 7.73 -3.47 4.68
C GLU A 79 7.76 -3.93 6.15
N GLN A 80 7.86 -3.00 7.11
CA GLN A 80 7.83 -3.31 8.54
C GLN A 80 6.56 -4.02 9.00
N ARG A 81 5.45 -3.84 8.29
CA ARG A 81 4.14 -4.45 8.56
C ARG A 81 3.84 -5.69 7.70
N ASP A 82 4.79 -6.19 6.94
CA ASP A 82 4.61 -7.30 5.97
C ASP A 82 3.47 -7.07 4.98
N LEU A 83 3.23 -5.80 4.62
CA LEU A 83 2.17 -5.39 3.69
C LEU A 83 2.68 -5.08 2.29
N LEU A 84 3.97 -4.75 2.11
CA LEU A 84 4.53 -4.28 0.84
C LEU A 84 4.26 -5.26 -0.31
N LEU A 85 4.56 -6.54 -0.10
CA LEU A 85 4.31 -7.57 -1.11
C LEU A 85 2.82 -7.72 -1.41
N LYS A 86 1.97 -7.74 -0.38
CA LYS A 86 0.51 -7.88 -0.54
C LYS A 86 -0.10 -6.71 -1.31
N GLU A 87 0.39 -5.50 -1.08
CA GLU A 87 -0.03 -4.31 -1.83
C GLU A 87 0.41 -4.42 -3.30
N ARG A 88 1.64 -4.87 -3.58
CA ARG A 88 2.13 -5.08 -4.95
C ARG A 88 1.34 -6.16 -5.70
N LEU A 89 1.00 -7.27 -5.04
CA LEU A 89 0.17 -8.31 -5.61
C LEU A 89 -1.24 -7.80 -5.97
N PHE A 90 -1.80 -6.96 -5.12
CA PHE A 90 -3.11 -6.36 -5.39
C PHE A 90 -3.04 -5.31 -6.51
N ASP A 91 -1.97 -4.49 -6.56
CA ASP A 91 -1.73 -3.56 -7.69
C ASP A 91 -1.71 -4.31 -9.03
N GLU A 92 -1.07 -5.48 -9.07
CA GLU A 92 -1.01 -6.28 -10.29
C GLU A 92 -2.39 -6.81 -10.70
N VAL A 93 -3.24 -7.20 -9.74
CA VAL A 93 -4.63 -7.55 -10.03
C VAL A 93 -5.37 -6.36 -10.63
N LEU A 94 -5.26 -5.17 -10.02
CA LEU A 94 -5.91 -3.95 -10.51
C LEU A 94 -5.44 -3.61 -11.94
N MET A 95 -4.13 -3.66 -12.21
CA MET A 95 -3.56 -3.41 -13.55
C MET A 95 -4.07 -4.40 -14.59
N ARG A 96 -4.14 -5.68 -14.25
CA ARG A 96 -4.64 -6.73 -15.15
C ARG A 96 -6.11 -6.53 -15.50
N GLU A 97 -6.90 -6.07 -14.56
CA GLU A 97 -8.33 -5.77 -14.76
C GLU A 97 -8.58 -4.37 -15.35
N GLY A 98 -7.52 -3.68 -15.78
CA GLY A 98 -7.62 -2.37 -16.42
C GLY A 98 -8.03 -1.23 -15.47
N VAL A 99 -7.79 -1.38 -14.16
CA VAL A 99 -8.11 -0.37 -13.16
C VAL A 99 -6.94 0.59 -12.96
N THR A 100 -7.17 1.87 -13.18
CA THR A 100 -6.20 2.93 -12.90
C THR A 100 -6.14 3.19 -11.39
N THR A 101 -4.94 3.20 -10.82
CA THR A 101 -4.74 3.38 -9.38
C THR A 101 -4.30 4.79 -9.03
N HIS A 102 -4.91 5.36 -7.99
CA HIS A 102 -4.63 6.69 -7.47
C HIS A 102 -4.24 6.57 -6.00
N TYR A 103 -2.98 6.87 -5.69
CA TYR A 103 -2.46 6.72 -4.33
C TYR A 103 -1.97 8.04 -3.76
N LEU A 104 -2.39 8.35 -2.52
CA LEU A 104 -1.79 9.39 -1.70
C LEU A 104 -0.99 8.76 -0.55
N PRO A 105 0.17 9.33 -0.19
CA PRO A 105 0.89 8.87 1.00
C PRO A 105 0.04 9.06 2.25
N LEU A 106 -0.04 8.02 3.11
CA LEU A 106 -0.63 8.16 4.43
C LEU A 106 0.22 9.08 5.30
N GLY A 107 -0.40 10.13 5.83
CA GLY A 107 0.22 11.03 6.81
C GLY A 107 0.09 10.52 8.24
N PRO A 108 0.66 11.25 9.22
CA PRO A 108 0.50 10.93 10.66
C PRO A 108 -0.97 10.91 11.10
N ASP A 109 -1.80 11.75 10.50
CA ASP A 109 -3.24 11.88 10.78
C ASP A 109 -4.11 10.93 9.94
N GLY A 110 -3.52 9.95 9.27
CA GLY A 110 -4.22 9.00 8.41
C GLY A 110 -4.38 9.45 6.96
N GLU A 111 -5.46 9.00 6.35
CA GLU A 111 -5.82 9.27 4.95
C GLU A 111 -6.53 10.63 4.86
N LYS A 112 -5.99 11.55 4.07
CA LYS A 112 -6.60 12.88 3.85
C LYS A 112 -6.60 13.25 2.37
N GLY A 113 -7.72 13.76 1.89
CA GLY A 113 -7.86 14.31 0.54
C GLY A 113 -8.10 13.29 -0.56
N ILE A 114 -8.11 11.98 -0.27
CA ILE A 114 -8.36 10.94 -1.27
C ILE A 114 -9.82 10.99 -1.77
N ASP A 115 -10.77 11.21 -0.87
CA ASP A 115 -12.20 11.31 -1.21
C ASP A 115 -12.49 12.54 -2.08
N VAL A 116 -11.81 13.66 -1.78
CA VAL A 116 -11.89 14.88 -2.59
C VAL A 116 -11.31 14.63 -3.98
N TRP A 117 -10.17 13.94 -4.07
CA TRP A 117 -9.59 13.58 -5.36
C TRP A 117 -10.51 12.66 -6.15
N LEU A 118 -11.03 11.60 -5.52
CA LEU A 118 -11.99 10.70 -6.15
C LEU A 118 -13.18 11.50 -6.70
N ALA A 119 -13.77 12.38 -5.89
CA ALA A 119 -14.93 13.16 -6.29
C ALA A 119 -14.64 14.10 -7.48
N LEU A 120 -13.49 14.75 -7.50
CA LEU A 120 -13.07 15.62 -8.59
C LEU A 120 -12.82 14.84 -9.88
N GLU A 121 -12.05 13.75 -9.80
CA GLU A 121 -11.73 12.88 -10.93
C GLU A 121 -12.99 12.25 -11.53
N ALA A 122 -13.88 11.73 -10.68
CA ALA A 122 -15.14 11.12 -11.12
C ALA A 122 -16.04 12.12 -11.85
N TYR A 123 -16.13 13.34 -11.35
CA TYR A 123 -16.93 14.39 -11.99
C TYR A 123 -16.30 14.86 -13.31
N GLU A 124 -14.98 15.08 -13.33
CA GLU A 124 -14.25 15.51 -14.52
C GLU A 124 -14.38 14.48 -15.64
N LEU A 125 -14.12 13.21 -15.34
CA LEU A 125 -14.20 12.13 -16.32
C LEU A 125 -15.63 11.86 -16.79
N ALA A 126 -16.64 12.06 -15.94
CA ALA A 126 -18.03 11.96 -16.35
C ALA A 126 -18.37 12.98 -17.44
N ILE A 127 -17.83 14.20 -17.34
CA ILE A 127 -18.01 15.24 -18.36
C ILE A 127 -17.26 14.90 -19.66
N TYR A 128 -15.96 14.54 -19.55
CA TYR A 128 -15.12 14.31 -20.73
C TYR A 128 -15.46 13.02 -21.47
N LYS A 129 -15.71 11.95 -20.74
CA LYS A 129 -15.99 10.63 -21.33
C LYS A 129 -17.47 10.37 -21.55
N GLN A 130 -18.32 11.20 -20.96
CA GLN A 130 -19.79 11.11 -21.06
C GLN A 130 -20.29 9.71 -20.65
N PHE A 131 -20.03 9.32 -19.39
CA PHE A 131 -20.55 8.08 -18.85
C PHE A 131 -22.08 8.13 -18.80
N ASP A 132 -22.73 7.07 -19.27
CA ASP A 132 -24.17 6.88 -19.08
C ASP A 132 -24.46 6.51 -17.62
N VAL A 133 -23.63 5.62 -17.05
CA VAL A 133 -23.72 5.20 -15.65
C VAL A 133 -22.33 5.31 -15.00
N LEU A 134 -22.28 6.00 -13.87
CA LEU A 134 -21.12 5.97 -12.99
C LEU A 134 -21.42 5.06 -11.81
N VAL A 135 -20.60 4.05 -11.61
CA VAL A 135 -20.69 3.12 -10.48
C VAL A 135 -19.74 3.59 -9.39
N LEU A 136 -20.27 3.91 -8.23
CA LEU A 136 -19.52 4.29 -7.04
C LEU A 136 -19.53 3.14 -6.03
N VAL A 137 -18.35 2.67 -5.64
CA VAL A 137 -18.15 1.66 -4.58
C VAL A 137 -17.71 2.39 -3.31
N ALA A 138 -18.65 2.84 -2.51
CA ALA A 138 -18.41 3.65 -1.32
C ALA A 138 -19.57 3.55 -0.32
N CYS A 139 -19.37 4.04 0.92
CA CYS A 139 -20.40 4.11 1.95
C CYS A 139 -20.53 5.50 2.61
N ASP A 140 -19.57 6.40 2.37
CA ASP A 140 -19.47 7.68 3.06
C ASP A 140 -20.44 8.72 2.46
N GLY A 141 -21.22 9.37 3.34
CA GLY A 141 -22.14 10.43 2.99
C GLY A 141 -21.49 11.68 2.38
N ASP A 142 -20.19 11.85 2.55
CA ASP A 142 -19.44 12.98 2.00
C ASP A 142 -19.38 12.95 0.46
N PHE A 143 -19.69 11.81 -0.17
CA PHE A 143 -19.87 11.72 -1.63
C PHE A 143 -21.22 12.24 -2.14
N ARG A 144 -22.18 12.60 -1.28
CA ARG A 144 -23.47 13.14 -1.71
C ARG A 144 -23.38 14.32 -2.69
N PRO A 145 -22.49 15.31 -2.50
CA PRO A 145 -22.32 16.41 -3.47
C PRO A 145 -21.89 15.94 -4.86
N LEU A 146 -21.04 14.89 -4.92
CA LEU A 146 -20.65 14.27 -6.19
C LEU A 146 -21.86 13.68 -6.92
N LEU A 147 -22.70 12.87 -6.23
CA LEU A 147 -23.89 12.26 -6.84
C LEU A 147 -24.83 13.31 -7.42
N ARG A 148 -25.08 14.38 -6.67
CA ARG A 148 -25.89 15.52 -7.14
C ARG A 148 -25.32 16.16 -8.39
N LYS A 149 -24.02 16.36 -8.44
CA LYS A 149 -23.35 16.95 -9.60
C LYS A 149 -23.40 16.03 -10.82
N LEU A 150 -23.20 14.73 -10.65
CA LEU A 150 -23.35 13.75 -11.73
C LEU A 150 -24.76 13.74 -12.31
N ASN A 151 -25.79 13.78 -11.44
CA ASN A 151 -27.17 13.88 -11.88
C ASN A 151 -27.45 15.14 -12.71
N THR A 152 -26.79 16.29 -12.39
CA THR A 152 -26.96 17.54 -13.17
C THR A 152 -26.35 17.47 -14.57
N VAL A 153 -25.38 16.60 -14.81
CA VAL A 153 -24.77 16.40 -16.14
C VAL A 153 -25.38 15.20 -16.89
N GLY A 154 -26.42 14.57 -16.31
CA GLY A 154 -27.15 13.48 -16.94
C GLY A 154 -26.52 12.10 -16.73
N THR A 155 -25.48 11.97 -15.93
CA THR A 155 -24.86 10.69 -15.58
C THR A 155 -25.64 10.05 -14.44
N ARG A 156 -26.20 8.85 -14.65
CA ARG A 156 -26.87 8.07 -13.61
C ARG A 156 -25.86 7.44 -12.67
N VAL A 157 -26.17 7.41 -11.39
CA VAL A 157 -25.24 6.86 -10.40
C VAL A 157 -25.76 5.53 -9.84
N MET A 158 -24.99 4.47 -10.06
CA MET A 158 -25.17 3.19 -9.36
C MET A 158 -24.26 3.16 -8.14
N LEU A 159 -24.85 3.06 -6.95
CA LEU A 159 -24.12 2.98 -5.70
C LEU A 159 -24.03 1.52 -5.25
N LEU A 160 -22.84 0.93 -5.21
CA LEU A 160 -22.61 -0.38 -4.60
C LEU A 160 -22.30 -0.21 -3.13
N ALA A 161 -23.35 -0.34 -2.32
CA ALA A 161 -23.32 -0.16 -0.88
C ALA A 161 -23.25 -1.50 -0.15
N ARG A 162 -22.61 -1.51 1.02
CA ARG A 162 -22.52 -2.69 1.86
C ARG A 162 -22.54 -2.32 3.33
N ASP A 163 -23.52 -2.86 4.06
CA ASP A 163 -23.53 -2.83 5.51
C ASP A 163 -23.00 -4.15 6.07
N PHE A 164 -22.18 -4.09 7.10
CA PHE A 164 -21.68 -5.27 7.79
C PHE A 164 -21.27 -4.94 9.22
N GLU A 165 -21.34 -5.96 10.05
CA GLU A 165 -20.95 -5.92 11.45
C GLU A 165 -20.11 -7.15 11.77
N TYR A 166 -19.05 -6.97 12.54
CA TYR A 166 -18.23 -8.06 13.05
C TYR A 166 -17.53 -7.67 14.35
N THR A 167 -17.11 -8.66 15.11
CA THR A 167 -16.27 -8.44 16.28
C THR A 167 -14.81 -8.68 15.91
N ASP A 168 -13.96 -7.69 16.16
CA ASP A 168 -12.54 -7.79 15.85
C ASP A 168 -11.77 -8.71 16.83
N ARG A 169 -10.46 -8.89 16.62
CA ARG A 169 -9.60 -9.74 17.45
C ARG A 169 -9.47 -9.26 18.91
N HIS A 170 -9.86 -8.02 19.17
CA HIS A 170 -9.85 -7.40 20.50
C HIS A 170 -11.24 -7.41 21.16
N ASN A 171 -12.18 -8.21 20.63
CA ASN A 171 -13.58 -8.27 21.05
C ASN A 171 -14.32 -6.92 20.95
N LEU A 172 -13.88 -6.02 20.08
CA LEU A 172 -14.55 -4.75 19.84
C LEU A 172 -15.49 -4.88 18.64
N PRO A 173 -16.77 -4.46 18.78
CA PRO A 173 -17.71 -4.47 17.66
C PRO A 173 -17.28 -3.41 16.63
N LYS A 174 -17.22 -3.81 15.38
CA LYS A 174 -16.98 -2.97 14.22
C LYS A 174 -18.22 -2.96 13.35
N LEU A 175 -18.71 -1.78 13.08
CA LEU A 175 -19.91 -1.55 12.30
C LEU A 175 -19.58 -0.64 11.13
N THR A 176 -19.95 -1.07 9.92
CA THR A 176 -19.93 -0.22 8.72
C THR A 176 -21.34 -0.15 8.19
N ARG A 177 -21.82 1.07 7.99
CA ARG A 177 -23.13 1.34 7.39
C ARG A 177 -23.00 2.39 6.31
N THR A 178 -23.71 2.17 5.23
CA THR A 178 -23.84 3.16 4.18
C THR A 178 -24.73 4.32 4.64
N ALA A 179 -24.26 5.53 4.43
CA ALA A 179 -25.02 6.72 4.78
C ALA A 179 -26.34 6.77 4.01
N GLN A 180 -27.46 6.91 4.71
CA GLN A 180 -28.79 6.95 4.10
C GLN A 180 -28.91 8.07 3.06
N VAL A 181 -28.32 9.23 3.33
CA VAL A 181 -28.31 10.37 2.39
C VAL A 181 -27.62 10.06 1.05
N LEU A 182 -26.74 9.07 1.02
CA LEU A 182 -26.08 8.61 -0.21
C LEU A 182 -26.99 7.66 -0.98
N LEU A 183 -27.70 6.76 -0.28
CA LEU A 183 -28.70 5.86 -0.88
C LEU A 183 -29.87 6.63 -1.50
N ASP A 184 -30.33 7.67 -0.82
CA ASP A 184 -31.44 8.50 -1.28
C ASP A 184 -31.10 9.33 -2.55
N GLU A 185 -29.82 9.64 -2.75
CA GLU A 185 -29.34 10.44 -3.88
C GLU A 185 -28.93 9.58 -5.08
N ALA A 186 -28.65 8.28 -4.89
CA ALA A 186 -28.23 7.38 -5.95
C ALA A 186 -29.41 7.04 -6.88
N THR A 187 -29.17 7.02 -8.20
CA THR A 187 -30.18 6.58 -9.18
C THR A 187 -30.48 5.09 -9.01
N TYR A 188 -29.44 4.28 -8.81
CA TYR A 188 -29.54 2.83 -8.63
C TYR A 188 -28.81 2.40 -7.34
N PRO A 189 -29.46 2.49 -6.16
CA PRO A 189 -28.86 1.99 -4.92
C PRO A 189 -28.88 0.47 -4.92
N VAL A 190 -27.70 -0.16 -4.78
CA VAL A 190 -27.51 -1.61 -4.75
C VAL A 190 -26.96 -2.03 -3.40
N LEU A 191 -27.78 -2.62 -2.57
CA LEU A 191 -27.41 -3.11 -1.24
C LEU A 191 -26.82 -4.52 -1.36
N MET A 192 -25.51 -4.61 -1.61
CA MET A 192 -24.81 -5.84 -1.89
C MET A 192 -24.97 -6.91 -0.79
N HIS A 193 -25.07 -6.50 0.49
CA HIS A 193 -25.29 -7.45 1.59
C HIS A 193 -26.64 -8.17 1.47
N GLN A 194 -27.69 -7.50 1.05
CA GLN A 194 -29.00 -8.13 0.86
C GLN A 194 -28.97 -9.16 -0.27
N ILE A 195 -28.21 -8.85 -1.34
CA ILE A 195 -28.11 -9.73 -2.51
C ILE A 195 -27.21 -10.94 -2.22
N ILE A 196 -26.05 -10.72 -1.59
CA ILE A 196 -25.06 -11.78 -1.35
C ILE A 196 -25.49 -12.74 -0.25
N ASP A 197 -26.21 -12.21 0.77
CA ASP A 197 -26.60 -12.97 1.97
C ASP A 197 -28.01 -13.58 1.83
N ASP A 198 -28.73 -13.27 0.73
CA ASP A 198 -30.01 -13.90 0.43
C ASP A 198 -29.82 -15.41 0.15
N ARG A 199 -30.65 -16.21 0.78
CA ARG A 199 -30.66 -17.67 0.59
C ARG A 199 -31.05 -18.08 -0.83
N SER A 200 -31.90 -17.29 -1.50
CA SER A 200 -32.35 -17.55 -2.87
C SER A 200 -31.22 -17.43 -3.89
N THR A 201 -30.23 -16.55 -3.64
CA THR A 201 -29.09 -16.31 -4.51
C THR A 201 -27.88 -17.20 -4.25
N ARG A 202 -27.97 -18.13 -3.28
CA ARG A 202 -26.85 -19.00 -2.87
C ARG A 202 -26.23 -19.79 -4.03
N ASN A 203 -27.06 -20.20 -5.00
CA ASN A 203 -26.63 -20.96 -6.17
C ASN A 203 -26.52 -20.09 -7.44
N ASP A 204 -26.71 -18.78 -7.32
CA ASP A 204 -26.56 -17.85 -8.42
C ASP A 204 -25.08 -17.73 -8.78
N GLN A 205 -24.77 -18.05 -10.04
CA GLN A 205 -23.41 -18.04 -10.53
C GLN A 205 -22.82 -16.64 -10.59
N GLN A 206 -23.61 -15.62 -10.89
CA GLN A 206 -23.15 -14.23 -10.92
C GLN A 206 -22.71 -13.79 -9.50
N ILE A 207 -23.50 -14.15 -8.47
CA ILE A 207 -23.15 -13.86 -7.08
C ILE A 207 -21.94 -14.69 -6.62
N ASN A 208 -21.83 -15.93 -7.04
CA ASN A 208 -20.66 -16.76 -6.68
C ASN A 208 -19.39 -16.27 -7.35
N ASN A 209 -19.45 -15.80 -8.60
CA ASN A 209 -18.32 -15.22 -9.32
C ASN A 209 -17.80 -13.89 -8.72
N LEU A 210 -18.58 -13.23 -7.84
CA LEU A 210 -18.10 -12.08 -7.08
C LEU A 210 -16.91 -12.40 -6.16
N PHE A 211 -16.63 -13.70 -5.93
CA PHE A 211 -15.61 -14.15 -4.99
C PHE A 211 -14.52 -14.95 -5.70
N LEU A 212 -13.30 -14.82 -5.20
CA LEU A 212 -12.18 -15.63 -5.69
C LEU A 212 -12.41 -17.10 -5.32
N TYR A 213 -12.18 -18.00 -6.27
CA TYR A 213 -12.14 -19.42 -5.94
C TYR A 213 -10.84 -19.76 -5.19
N PRO A 214 -10.86 -20.72 -4.24
CA PRO A 214 -9.66 -21.09 -3.48
C PRO A 214 -8.46 -21.50 -4.35
N LYS A 215 -8.71 -22.02 -5.56
CA LYS A 215 -7.65 -22.34 -6.54
C LYS A 215 -7.01 -21.10 -7.16
N ASP A 216 -7.78 -20.04 -7.34
CA ASP A 216 -7.28 -18.79 -7.93
C ASP A 216 -6.42 -18.02 -6.93
N GLU A 217 -6.78 -18.05 -5.65
CA GLU A 217 -5.98 -17.46 -4.59
C GLU A 217 -4.61 -18.17 -4.44
N GLN A 218 -4.60 -19.51 -4.55
CA GLN A 218 -3.37 -20.31 -4.58
C GLN A 218 -2.59 -20.11 -5.89
N ALA A 219 -3.27 -19.97 -7.04
CA ALA A 219 -2.63 -19.73 -8.32
C ALA A 219 -1.99 -18.34 -8.40
N ILE A 220 -2.63 -17.33 -7.83
CA ILE A 220 -2.04 -16.00 -7.68
C ILE A 220 -0.76 -16.09 -6.85
N LEU A 221 -0.80 -16.75 -5.69
CA LEU A 221 0.37 -16.93 -4.82
C LEU A 221 1.44 -17.86 -5.42
N SER A 222 1.07 -18.92 -6.13
CA SER A 222 2.01 -19.89 -6.73
C SER A 222 2.67 -19.38 -8.00
N ASN A 223 1.97 -18.60 -8.81
CA ASN A 223 2.55 -17.95 -9.99
C ASN A 223 3.64 -16.94 -9.59
N PHE A 224 3.53 -16.34 -8.42
CA PHE A 224 4.59 -15.47 -7.87
C PHE A 224 5.78 -16.26 -7.31
N SER A 225 5.56 -17.44 -6.71
CA SER A 225 6.66 -18.34 -6.32
C SER A 225 7.41 -18.92 -7.52
N ALA A 226 6.76 -19.03 -8.67
CA ALA A 226 7.33 -19.54 -9.91
C ALA A 226 7.89 -18.44 -10.83
N TYR A 227 7.68 -17.18 -10.52
CA TYR A 227 8.31 -16.08 -11.23
C TYR A 227 9.81 -16.02 -10.85
N ASN A 228 10.59 -16.82 -11.55
CA ASN A 228 11.99 -16.52 -11.77
C ASN A 228 11.99 -15.31 -12.74
N PRO A 229 12.35 -14.08 -12.29
CA PRO A 229 12.54 -12.99 -13.22
C PRO A 229 13.49 -13.52 -14.32
N PRO A 230 13.20 -13.23 -15.62
CA PRO A 230 14.17 -13.53 -16.63
C PRO A 230 15.48 -12.96 -16.10
N THR A 231 16.48 -13.83 -15.93
CA THR A 231 17.85 -13.40 -15.68
C THR A 231 18.19 -12.59 -16.93
N ILE A 232 17.84 -11.31 -16.90
CA ILE A 232 18.56 -10.35 -17.72
C ILE A 232 19.98 -10.62 -17.27
N PRO A 233 20.91 -11.07 -18.14
CA PRO A 233 22.29 -11.11 -17.76
C PRO A 233 22.58 -9.66 -17.40
N LEU A 234 22.49 -9.36 -16.09
CA LEU A 234 23.17 -8.21 -15.55
C LEU A 234 24.59 -8.54 -15.98
N THR A 235 25.05 -7.94 -17.09
CA THR A 235 26.46 -7.69 -17.21
C THR A 235 26.81 -7.16 -15.85
N PRO A 236 27.54 -7.93 -15.02
CA PRO A 236 27.89 -7.46 -13.69
C PRO A 236 28.42 -6.05 -13.94
N PRO A 237 27.96 -5.03 -13.18
CA PRO A 237 28.60 -3.74 -13.25
C PRO A 237 30.09 -4.07 -13.16
N PRO A 238 30.95 -3.50 -14.03
CA PRO A 238 32.34 -3.91 -14.13
C PRO A 238 32.77 -4.16 -12.70
N GLN A 239 33.15 -5.40 -12.38
CA GLN A 239 33.64 -5.75 -11.05
C GLN A 239 34.78 -4.80 -10.85
N VAL A 240 34.53 -3.72 -10.15
CA VAL A 240 35.55 -3.00 -9.45
C VAL A 240 36.06 -4.09 -8.51
N THR A 241 37.11 -4.74 -8.90
CA THR A 241 37.91 -5.57 -8.02
C THR A 241 38.18 -4.66 -6.84
N VAL A 242 37.38 -4.86 -5.77
CA VAL A 242 37.62 -4.19 -4.50
C VAL A 242 38.92 -4.82 -4.01
N ASN A 243 40.03 -4.22 -4.42
CA ASN A 243 41.30 -4.52 -3.83
C ASN A 243 41.13 -4.32 -2.33
N ALA A 244 41.32 -5.34 -1.55
CA ALA A 244 41.24 -5.35 -0.08
C ALA A 244 42.17 -4.32 0.58
N GLU A 245 42.84 -3.49 -0.19
CA GLU A 245 43.92 -2.59 0.21
C GLU A 245 43.52 -1.11 0.37
N ASN A 246 42.27 -0.71 0.06
CA ASN A 246 41.85 0.70 0.20
C ASN A 246 40.74 0.87 1.25
N ARG A 247 41.03 0.50 2.49
CA ARG A 247 40.22 0.92 3.63
C ARG A 247 40.81 2.21 4.20
N SER A 248 39.96 3.22 4.31
CA SER A 248 40.28 4.47 5.01
C SER A 248 39.97 4.33 6.49
N GLU A 249 40.69 5.06 7.33
CA GLU A 249 40.46 5.10 8.77
C GLU A 249 40.02 6.48 9.20
N GLY A 250 39.24 6.54 10.28
CA GLY A 250 38.74 7.78 10.84
C GLY A 250 38.15 7.59 12.23
N ILE A 251 37.63 8.66 12.78
CA ILE A 251 37.05 8.71 14.13
C ILE A 251 35.61 9.18 14.07
N ILE A 252 34.70 8.52 14.81
CA ILE A 252 33.31 8.94 14.91
C ILE A 252 33.22 10.29 15.58
N GLN A 253 32.79 11.30 14.84
CA GLN A 253 32.63 12.68 15.31
C GLN A 253 31.24 12.95 15.88
N SER A 254 30.20 12.41 15.23
CA SER A 254 28.83 12.62 15.68
C SER A 254 27.93 11.44 15.37
N LEU A 255 26.97 11.19 16.26
CA LEU A 255 25.90 10.20 16.12
C LEU A 255 24.56 10.90 16.27
N LYS A 256 23.56 10.57 15.45
CA LYS A 256 22.22 11.16 15.44
C LYS A 256 21.18 10.09 15.70
N GLU A 257 20.09 10.44 16.38
CA GLU A 257 18.97 9.54 16.73
C GLU A 257 18.32 8.87 15.52
N GLY A 258 18.50 9.42 14.31
CA GLY A 258 18.00 8.82 13.05
C GLY A 258 18.85 7.67 12.51
N GLY A 259 19.78 7.10 13.27
CA GLY A 259 20.58 5.95 12.83
C GLY A 259 21.70 6.29 11.84
N PHE A 260 22.24 7.49 11.87
CA PHE A 260 23.36 7.94 11.04
C PHE A 260 24.38 8.75 11.84
N GLY A 261 25.55 8.93 11.28
CA GLY A 261 26.62 9.70 11.90
C GLY A 261 27.63 10.24 10.90
N PHE A 262 28.67 10.90 11.43
CA PHE A 262 29.76 11.43 10.66
C PHE A 262 31.10 10.97 11.23
N ILE A 263 31.99 10.65 10.29
CA ILE A 263 33.37 10.24 10.57
C ILE A 263 34.30 11.39 10.15
N THR A 264 35.23 11.76 11.02
CA THR A 264 36.37 12.59 10.61
C THR A 264 37.48 11.66 10.13
N PRO A 265 37.82 11.71 8.84
CA PRO A 265 38.90 10.90 8.29
C PRO A 265 40.27 11.33 8.85
N ASN A 266 41.22 10.41 8.84
CA ASN A 266 42.63 10.72 9.27
C ASN A 266 43.35 11.61 8.26
N ASP A 267 42.82 11.72 7.03
CA ASP A 267 43.33 12.59 5.98
C ASP A 267 42.52 13.91 6.01
N ASP A 268 43.09 15.04 5.59
CA ASP A 268 42.49 16.38 5.62
C ASP A 268 41.21 16.54 4.72
N MET A 269 40.40 15.48 4.65
CA MET A 269 39.13 15.48 3.91
C MET A 269 37.95 15.94 4.77
N GLU A 270 36.85 16.36 4.12
CA GLU A 270 35.60 16.71 4.78
C GLU A 270 35.01 15.50 5.53
N ASN A 271 34.16 15.78 6.53
CA ASN A 271 33.48 14.74 7.29
C ASN A 271 32.67 13.81 6.41
N ILE A 272 32.82 12.50 6.63
CA ILE A 272 32.23 11.44 5.84
C ILE A 272 30.96 10.95 6.52
N PHE A 273 29.87 10.95 5.78
CA PHE A 273 28.56 10.43 6.23
C PHE A 273 28.60 8.90 6.31
N PHE A 274 27.98 8.31 7.36
CA PHE A 274 27.65 6.87 7.39
C PHE A 274 26.26 6.61 7.94
N HIS A 275 25.65 5.53 7.49
CA HIS A 275 24.35 5.04 7.96
C HIS A 275 24.55 3.75 8.77
N PHE A 276 23.63 3.44 9.71
CA PHE A 276 23.75 2.26 10.58
C PHE A 276 23.84 0.93 9.81
N SER A 277 23.25 0.84 8.61
CA SER A 277 23.33 -0.34 7.75
C SER A 277 24.75 -0.72 7.32
N GLU A 278 25.67 0.24 7.36
CA GLU A 278 27.08 0.02 6.99
C GLU A 278 27.93 -0.53 8.13
N VAL A 279 27.38 -0.55 9.37
CA VAL A 279 28.08 -1.04 10.57
C VAL A 279 27.89 -2.55 10.70
N LYS A 280 28.94 -3.33 10.62
CA LYS A 280 28.84 -4.81 10.58
C LYS A 280 29.21 -5.54 11.89
N ASN A 281 30.13 -5.02 12.67
CA ASN A 281 30.69 -5.75 13.82
C ASN A 281 30.11 -5.29 15.19
N ARG A 282 29.24 -4.27 15.22
CA ARG A 282 28.53 -3.82 16.43
C ARG A 282 27.16 -3.22 16.08
N ASN A 283 26.24 -3.20 17.05
CA ASN A 283 25.01 -2.46 16.93
C ASN A 283 25.27 -0.95 16.96
N PHE A 284 24.50 -0.16 16.19
CA PHE A 284 24.63 1.30 16.15
C PHE A 284 24.53 1.95 17.54
N SER A 285 23.68 1.43 18.42
CA SER A 285 23.51 1.90 19.80
C SER A 285 24.73 1.66 20.71
N ALA A 286 25.67 0.83 20.28
CA ALA A 286 26.91 0.56 21.01
C ALA A 286 28.08 1.42 20.52
N LEU A 287 27.88 2.27 19.50
CA LEU A 287 28.88 3.21 18.99
C LEU A 287 29.03 4.39 19.94
N ARG A 288 30.25 4.89 20.09
CA ARG A 288 30.55 6.07 20.90
C ARG A 288 31.30 7.10 20.08
N LEU A 289 31.17 8.36 20.47
CA LEU A 289 32.02 9.44 19.94
C LEU A 289 33.49 9.15 20.28
N GLY A 290 34.35 9.25 19.28
CA GLY A 290 35.78 8.95 19.43
C GLY A 290 36.18 7.52 19.05
N ASP A 291 35.22 6.63 18.74
CA ASP A 291 35.54 5.27 18.26
C ASP A 291 36.32 5.34 16.94
N LYS A 292 37.44 4.61 16.85
CA LYS A 292 38.19 4.46 15.61
C LYS A 292 37.50 3.46 14.70
N VAL A 293 37.30 3.85 13.45
CA VAL A 293 36.60 3.06 12.46
C VAL A 293 37.41 2.93 11.17
N SER A 294 37.31 1.78 10.54
CA SER A 294 37.80 1.55 9.19
C SER A 294 36.62 1.38 8.23
N TYR A 295 36.64 2.03 7.09
CA TYR A 295 35.57 2.06 6.12
C TYR A 295 36.10 2.11 4.69
N ILE A 296 35.23 1.85 3.72
CA ILE A 296 35.51 2.08 2.30
C ILE A 296 34.88 3.41 1.90
N LEU A 297 35.66 4.30 1.30
CA LEU A 297 35.18 5.59 0.84
C LEU A 297 34.31 5.40 -0.42
N GLY A 298 33.07 5.84 -0.34
CA GLY A 298 32.13 5.90 -1.45
C GLY A 298 31.63 7.31 -1.70
N ARG A 299 30.76 7.48 -2.69
CA ARG A 299 30.10 8.75 -3.00
C ARG A 299 28.62 8.52 -3.29
N ASN A 300 27.77 9.32 -2.69
CA ASN A 300 26.34 9.39 -2.98
C ASN A 300 25.96 10.76 -3.55
N GLU A 301 24.68 10.99 -3.82
CA GLU A 301 24.16 12.26 -4.37
C GLU A 301 24.44 13.48 -3.47
N LYS A 302 24.73 13.28 -2.19
CA LYS A 302 24.97 14.33 -1.19
C LYS A 302 26.45 14.53 -0.83
N GLY A 303 27.37 13.72 -1.39
CA GLY A 303 28.80 13.83 -1.13
C GLY A 303 29.49 12.51 -0.80
N PHE A 304 30.63 12.58 -0.11
CA PHE A 304 31.36 11.40 0.32
C PHE A 304 30.66 10.67 1.46
N CYS A 305 30.63 9.33 1.39
CA CYS A 305 30.02 8.49 2.41
C CYS A 305 30.84 7.23 2.66
N ALA A 306 30.75 6.68 3.87
CA ALA A 306 31.32 5.38 4.18
C ALA A 306 30.39 4.30 3.63
N THR A 307 30.92 3.42 2.79
CA THR A 307 30.23 2.29 2.18
C THR A 307 30.95 0.99 2.51
N GLY A 308 30.23 -0.14 2.50
CA GLY A 308 30.82 -1.46 2.55
C GLY A 308 31.56 -1.81 3.85
N ASN A 309 30.81 -2.26 4.85
CA ASN A 309 31.34 -2.92 6.03
C ASN A 309 32.26 -2.05 6.93
N MET A 310 31.72 -0.95 7.45
CA MET A 310 32.40 -0.18 8.48
C MET A 310 32.68 -1.06 9.71
N ALA A 311 33.95 -1.18 10.11
CA ALA A 311 34.40 -1.95 11.27
C ALA A 311 35.05 -1.06 12.32
N ILE A 312 34.72 -1.30 13.59
CA ILE A 312 35.37 -0.61 14.71
C ILE A 312 36.70 -1.30 14.98
N SER A 313 37.77 -0.55 15.04
CA SER A 313 39.08 -1.07 15.40
C SER A 313 39.11 -1.48 16.88
N PRO A 314 39.58 -2.68 17.26
CA PRO A 314 39.73 -3.04 18.66
C PRO A 314 40.76 -2.11 19.33
N GLU A 315 40.47 -1.65 20.55
CA GLU A 315 41.45 -0.92 21.33
C GLU A 315 42.75 -1.78 21.51
N PRO A 316 43.95 -1.20 21.38
CA PRO A 316 45.15 -1.91 21.71
C PRO A 316 45.13 -2.23 23.20
N ASN A 317 45.26 -3.52 23.56
CA ASN A 317 45.35 -4.00 24.94
C ASN A 317 46.38 -3.19 25.74
N GLY A 318 45.92 -2.31 26.58
CA GLY A 318 46.72 -1.64 27.60
C GLY A 318 47.16 -2.66 28.66
N ASN A 319 48.42 -2.91 28.70
CA ASN A 319 49.15 -3.75 29.65
C ASN A 319 48.99 -3.14 31.06
N HIS A 320 48.14 -3.69 31.92
CA HIS A 320 48.09 -3.33 33.34
C HIS A 320 49.19 -4.11 34.09
N GLY A 321 50.30 -3.44 34.29
CA GLY A 321 51.27 -3.76 35.33
C GLY A 321 50.67 -3.53 36.73
N SER A 322 50.72 -4.55 37.54
CA SER A 322 50.39 -4.56 38.98
C SER A 322 51.35 -3.71 39.79
N MET A 323 50.82 -2.93 40.75
CA MET A 323 51.41 -2.56 42.07
C MET A 323 50.31 -1.72 42.76
N GLY A 324 49.79 -2.04 43.90
CA GLY A 324 50.29 -2.36 45.20
C GLY A 324 49.53 -1.49 46.25
N VAL A 325 48.77 -2.16 47.04
CA VAL A 325 48.40 -1.90 48.48
C VAL A 325 48.27 -0.47 49.00
N GLY A 326 47.15 -0.13 49.62
CA GLY A 326 47.05 0.92 50.65
C GLY A 326 45.63 1.45 50.96
N GLY A 327 45.02 0.89 51.99
CA GLY A 327 44.33 1.65 53.04
C GLY A 327 42.89 2.16 52.83
N ILE A 328 41.94 1.47 53.49
CA ILE A 328 40.62 1.93 53.90
C ILE A 328 40.73 3.05 54.96
N PRO A 329 39.79 4.02 55.11
CA PRO A 329 38.58 3.79 55.88
C PRO A 329 37.28 4.41 55.35
N ALA A 330 36.15 3.75 55.72
CA ALA A 330 34.80 4.20 55.75
C ALA A 330 34.52 4.96 57.08
N PRO A 331 33.24 5.28 57.43
CA PRO A 331 32.25 6.20 56.79
C PRO A 331 31.84 7.28 57.81
N ILE A 332 31.03 8.29 57.43
CA ILE A 332 30.08 8.94 58.39
C ILE A 332 28.85 9.40 57.57
N ALA A 333 27.72 9.04 58.11
CA ALA A 333 26.38 9.49 57.79
C ALA A 333 26.16 10.98 58.19
N ASP A 334 25.30 11.65 57.44
CA ASP A 334 24.09 12.37 57.90
C ASP A 334 23.16 12.60 56.67
#